data_f4d12977a24d5e7d8ef4df14d69a85a5
#
_entry.id   f4d12977a24d5e7d8ef4df14d69a85a5
#
_cell.length_a   1.000
_cell.length_b   1.000
_cell.length_c   1.000
_cell.angle_alpha   90.00
_cell.angle_beta   90.00
_cell.angle_gamma   90.00
#
_symmetry.space_group_name_H-M   'P 1'
#
loop_
_entity.id
_entity.type
_entity.pdbx_description
1 polymer ?
#
loop_
_entity_poly.entity_id
_entity_poly.type
_entity_poly.pdbx_seq_one_letter_code
_entity_poly.pdbx_strand_id
1 'polypeptide(L)'
;MRRGLPMPDLLSELPARAGREPIDDGAMVLRGFAVSRADALLAAVARVTAAAPFRHLTTPGGHVMSVAMTNCGDLGWVSDRSGYRYQRTDPLGGAPWPAMPAPFRALATEAVAEAGYAGFVPDACLINRYEPGARLTLHQDRDERDMAQPIVSVSLGLPATFLFGGLRRSDRPRRIRLEHGDVVIWGAATRLAHHGVEALGDGLHPATGRCRINLTFRRAG
;
A
#
# COMPACT_ATOMS: atom_id res chain seq x y z
N MET A 1 -31.27 11.31 38.11
CA MET A 1 -30.01 11.31 37.38
C MET A 1 -30.29 10.85 35.95
N ARG A 2 -30.35 11.77 35.01
CA ARG A 2 -30.53 11.46 33.58
C ARG A 2 -29.13 11.29 32.98
N ARG A 3 -28.78 10.10 32.53
CA ARG A 3 -27.55 9.84 31.73
C ARG A 3 -27.75 10.42 30.33
N GLY A 4 -26.97 11.45 30.01
CA GLY A 4 -26.88 11.98 28.67
C GLY A 4 -26.36 10.90 27.68
N LEU A 5 -27.06 10.75 26.58
CA LEU A 5 -26.58 9.95 25.46
C LEU A 5 -25.32 10.62 24.88
N PRO A 6 -24.29 9.86 24.50
CA PRO A 6 -23.12 10.43 23.85
C PRO A 6 -23.57 11.05 22.53
N MET A 7 -23.24 12.31 22.29
CA MET A 7 -23.41 12.98 21.01
C MET A 7 -22.61 12.25 19.94
N PRO A 8 -23.19 11.92 18.78
CA PRO A 8 -22.40 11.40 17.65
C PRO A 8 -21.39 12.46 17.22
N ASP A 9 -20.16 12.02 17.01
CA ASP A 9 -19.07 12.86 16.49
C ASP A 9 -19.37 13.24 15.04
N LEU A 10 -20.00 14.40 14.86
CA LEU A 10 -20.36 14.98 13.55
C LEU A 10 -19.16 15.28 12.66
N LEU A 11 -17.92 15.17 13.18
CA LEU A 11 -16.71 15.37 12.40
C LEU A 11 -16.24 14.10 11.66
N SER A 12 -16.81 12.93 11.99
CA SER A 12 -16.50 11.66 11.32
C SER A 12 -17.22 11.45 9.98
N GLU A 13 -18.20 12.30 9.66
CA GLU A 13 -19.02 12.20 8.42
C GLU A 13 -18.64 13.21 7.32
N LEU A 14 -17.53 13.92 7.45
CA LEU A 14 -17.08 14.73 6.32
C LEU A 14 -16.66 13.79 5.18
N PRO A 15 -17.27 13.92 3.98
CA PRO A 15 -16.88 13.08 2.85
C PRO A 15 -15.38 13.25 2.60
N ALA A 16 -14.67 12.11 2.42
CA ALA A 16 -13.26 12.12 2.08
C ALA A 16 -13.05 13.14 0.95
N ARG A 17 -12.17 14.13 1.17
CA ARG A 17 -11.90 15.19 0.19
C ARG A 17 -11.42 14.52 -1.10
N ALA A 18 -12.31 14.41 -2.10
CA ALA A 18 -11.87 14.01 -3.44
C ALA A 18 -10.94 15.11 -3.99
N GLY A 19 -9.80 14.74 -4.51
CA GLY A 19 -8.88 15.71 -5.09
C GLY A 19 -7.46 15.20 -5.27
N ARG A 20 -6.67 15.98 -5.99
CA ARG A 20 -5.24 15.76 -6.20
C ARG A 20 -4.47 16.63 -5.20
N GLU A 21 -3.64 16.01 -4.41
CA GLU A 21 -2.77 16.70 -3.44
C GLU A 21 -1.30 16.42 -3.79
N PRO A 22 -0.58 17.39 -4.36
CA PRO A 22 0.83 17.24 -4.64
C PRO A 22 1.65 17.06 -3.35
N ILE A 23 2.54 16.08 -3.35
CA ILE A 23 3.50 15.84 -2.26
C ILE A 23 4.83 16.47 -2.61
N ASP A 24 5.33 16.16 -3.82
CA ASP A 24 6.63 16.57 -4.33
C ASP A 24 6.63 16.45 -5.86
N ASP A 25 7.74 16.83 -6.53
CA ASP A 25 7.90 16.63 -7.96
C ASP A 25 7.84 15.14 -8.33
N GLY A 26 6.81 14.78 -9.10
CA GLY A 26 6.51 13.37 -9.43
C GLY A 26 5.82 12.57 -8.32
N ALA A 27 5.31 13.20 -7.24
CA ALA A 27 4.58 12.52 -6.19
C ALA A 27 3.28 13.23 -5.80
N MET A 28 2.19 12.47 -5.62
CA MET A 28 0.89 13.01 -5.20
C MET A 28 0.04 12.00 -4.44
N VAL A 29 -0.95 12.53 -3.74
CA VAL A 29 -2.08 11.76 -3.19
C VAL A 29 -3.32 12.05 -4.03
N LEU A 30 -3.99 11.01 -4.48
CA LEU A 30 -5.35 11.07 -5.00
C LEU A 30 -6.29 10.71 -3.84
N ARG A 31 -6.94 11.73 -3.29
CA ARG A 31 -7.81 11.59 -2.12
C ARG A 31 -9.11 10.87 -2.48
N GLY A 32 -9.43 9.81 -1.74
CA GLY A 32 -10.67 9.05 -1.92
C GLY A 32 -10.82 8.33 -3.26
N PHE A 33 -9.77 8.29 -4.08
CA PHE A 33 -9.83 7.78 -5.47
C PHE A 33 -10.34 6.34 -5.59
N ALA A 34 -10.04 5.50 -4.60
CA ALA A 34 -10.45 4.10 -4.59
C ALA A 34 -11.73 3.82 -3.79
N VAL A 35 -12.38 4.81 -3.18
CA VAL A 35 -13.55 4.60 -2.29
C VAL A 35 -14.66 3.84 -3.00
N SER A 36 -15.08 4.28 -4.18
CA SER A 36 -16.18 3.65 -4.94
C SER A 36 -15.86 2.22 -5.41
N ARG A 37 -14.60 1.79 -5.34
CA ARG A 37 -14.11 0.47 -5.76
C ARG A 37 -13.65 -0.38 -4.58
N ALA A 38 -13.70 0.15 -3.35
CA ALA A 38 -13.12 -0.48 -2.18
C ALA A 38 -13.64 -1.90 -1.94
N ASP A 39 -14.94 -2.14 -2.08
CA ASP A 39 -15.53 -3.46 -1.89
C ASP A 39 -15.01 -4.47 -2.92
N ALA A 40 -14.92 -4.07 -4.19
CA ALA A 40 -14.38 -4.92 -5.26
C ALA A 40 -12.90 -5.24 -5.04
N LEU A 41 -12.12 -4.27 -4.55
CA LEU A 41 -10.72 -4.44 -4.19
C LEU A 41 -10.56 -5.39 -2.99
N LEU A 42 -11.33 -5.21 -1.93
CA LEU A 42 -11.29 -6.09 -0.75
C LEU A 42 -11.75 -7.52 -1.09
N ALA A 43 -12.77 -7.67 -1.91
CA ALA A 43 -13.17 -8.99 -2.42
C ALA A 43 -12.05 -9.65 -3.25
N ALA A 44 -11.30 -8.87 -4.03
CA ALA A 44 -10.14 -9.36 -4.76
C ALA A 44 -8.98 -9.75 -3.82
N VAL A 45 -8.72 -8.97 -2.75
CA VAL A 45 -7.77 -9.35 -1.69
C VAL A 45 -8.16 -10.70 -1.08
N ALA A 46 -9.43 -10.91 -0.74
CA ALA A 46 -9.89 -12.16 -0.16
C ALA A 46 -9.61 -13.36 -1.09
N ARG A 47 -9.82 -13.21 -2.41
CA ARG A 47 -9.49 -14.28 -3.39
C ARG A 47 -8.00 -14.56 -3.47
N VAL A 48 -7.18 -13.51 -3.51
CA VAL A 48 -5.70 -13.67 -3.53
C VAL A 48 -5.23 -14.38 -2.27
N THR A 49 -5.71 -13.97 -1.10
CA THR A 49 -5.27 -14.53 0.19
C THR A 49 -5.76 -15.95 0.44
N ALA A 50 -6.83 -16.37 -0.21
CA ALA A 50 -7.28 -17.77 -0.20
C ALA A 50 -6.26 -18.69 -0.92
N ALA A 51 -5.60 -18.20 -1.96
CA ALA A 51 -4.59 -18.96 -2.71
C ALA A 51 -3.16 -18.74 -2.20
N ALA A 52 -2.84 -17.52 -1.76
CA ALA A 52 -1.54 -17.14 -1.20
C ALA A 52 -1.76 -16.40 0.14
N PRO A 53 -1.81 -17.11 1.28
CA PRO A 53 -2.13 -16.52 2.58
C PRO A 53 -1.12 -15.46 3.03
N PHE A 54 -1.60 -14.49 3.82
CA PHE A 54 -0.73 -13.53 4.50
C PHE A 54 0.29 -14.22 5.41
N ARG A 55 1.51 -13.69 5.43
CA ARG A 55 2.60 -14.15 6.29
C ARG A 55 3.52 -13.01 6.68
N HIS A 56 4.16 -13.15 7.81
CA HIS A 56 5.23 -12.25 8.24
C HIS A 56 6.54 -12.70 7.60
N LEU A 57 7.13 -11.84 6.78
CA LEU A 57 8.42 -12.10 6.15
C LEU A 57 9.56 -11.80 7.13
N THR A 58 10.71 -12.40 6.89
CA THR A 58 11.93 -12.18 7.68
C THR A 58 12.92 -11.33 6.88
N THR A 59 13.50 -10.33 7.51
CA THR A 59 14.58 -9.53 6.89
C THR A 59 15.85 -10.35 6.75
N PRO A 60 16.82 -9.95 5.90
CA PRO A 60 18.14 -10.62 5.83
C PRO A 60 18.85 -10.69 7.18
N GLY A 61 18.65 -9.72 8.06
CA GLY A 61 19.17 -9.71 9.43
C GLY A 61 18.42 -10.59 10.43
N GLY A 62 17.40 -11.35 9.98
CA GLY A 62 16.67 -12.29 10.83
C GLY A 62 15.48 -11.69 11.62
N HIS A 63 15.14 -10.41 11.42
CA HIS A 63 14.01 -9.79 12.10
C HIS A 63 12.70 -10.13 11.38
N VAL A 64 11.70 -10.56 12.11
CA VAL A 64 10.35 -10.78 11.59
C VAL A 64 9.65 -9.43 11.41
N MET A 65 9.12 -9.18 10.21
CA MET A 65 8.41 -7.95 9.91
C MET A 65 7.05 -7.92 10.62
N SER A 66 6.67 -6.76 11.18
CA SER A 66 5.38 -6.61 11.89
C SER A 66 4.18 -6.55 10.94
N VAL A 67 4.41 -6.33 9.65
CA VAL A 67 3.37 -6.29 8.61
C VAL A 67 3.26 -7.67 7.99
N ALA A 68 2.05 -8.20 7.91
CA ALA A 68 1.80 -9.44 7.18
C ALA A 68 1.63 -9.15 5.68
N MET A 69 2.23 -9.97 4.82
CA MET A 69 2.35 -9.71 3.38
C MET A 69 1.93 -10.90 2.55
N THR A 70 1.43 -10.63 1.36
CA THR A 70 1.27 -11.57 0.25
C THR A 70 1.40 -10.85 -1.08
N ASN A 71 1.39 -11.58 -2.19
CA ASN A 71 1.57 -11.02 -3.52
C ASN A 71 0.54 -11.55 -4.51
N CYS A 72 0.34 -10.80 -5.60
CA CYS A 72 -0.27 -11.29 -6.84
C CYS A 72 0.36 -10.58 -8.04
N GLY A 73 0.24 -11.20 -9.21
CA GLY A 73 0.85 -10.76 -10.47
C GLY A 73 1.87 -11.77 -10.99
N ASP A 74 2.62 -11.38 -12.02
CA ASP A 74 3.65 -12.22 -12.63
C ASP A 74 4.87 -12.39 -11.72
N LEU A 75 5.07 -11.42 -10.82
CA LEU A 75 6.16 -11.36 -9.86
C LEU A 75 5.62 -11.03 -8.46
N GLY A 76 6.24 -11.60 -7.43
CA GLY A 76 6.00 -11.24 -6.03
C GLY A 76 7.29 -10.88 -5.32
N TRP A 77 7.23 -9.83 -4.52
CA TRP A 77 8.34 -9.43 -3.66
C TRP A 77 8.44 -10.34 -2.44
N VAL A 78 9.63 -10.82 -2.18
CA VAL A 78 9.92 -11.71 -1.05
C VAL A 78 11.15 -11.25 -0.29
N SER A 79 11.18 -11.61 0.99
CA SER A 79 12.27 -11.31 1.91
C SER A 79 12.53 -12.53 2.79
N ASP A 80 13.78 -12.94 2.85
CA ASP A 80 14.28 -13.96 3.74
C ASP A 80 15.77 -13.70 4.05
N ARG A 81 16.45 -14.64 4.69
CA ARG A 81 17.87 -14.51 5.02
C ARG A 81 18.78 -14.37 3.79
N SER A 82 18.30 -14.78 2.60
CA SER A 82 19.03 -14.65 1.34
C SER A 82 18.94 -13.25 0.72
N GLY A 83 18.04 -12.39 1.21
CA GLY A 83 17.88 -11.02 0.73
C GLY A 83 16.47 -10.68 0.30
N TYR A 84 16.36 -9.50 -0.31
CA TYR A 84 15.14 -8.99 -0.94
C TYR A 84 15.17 -9.28 -2.44
N ARG A 85 14.03 -9.70 -3.01
CA ARG A 85 13.95 -9.98 -4.45
C ARG A 85 12.54 -10.12 -4.96
N TYR A 86 12.37 -9.98 -6.26
CA TYR A 86 11.17 -10.42 -6.97
C TYR A 86 11.37 -11.82 -7.52
N GLN A 87 10.35 -12.67 -7.43
CA GLN A 87 10.34 -14.01 -8.01
C GLN A 87 8.96 -14.42 -8.49
N ARG A 88 8.90 -15.35 -9.46
CA ARG A 88 7.65 -15.78 -10.12
C ARG A 88 6.80 -16.71 -9.25
N THR A 89 7.42 -17.40 -8.32
CA THR A 89 6.75 -18.43 -7.51
C THR A 89 6.73 -18.04 -6.05
N ASP A 90 5.69 -18.44 -5.35
CA ASP A 90 5.63 -18.34 -3.89
C ASP A 90 6.64 -19.33 -3.27
N PRO A 91 7.63 -18.85 -2.49
CA PRO A 91 8.65 -19.73 -1.91
C PRO A 91 8.10 -20.76 -0.92
N LEU A 92 6.90 -20.55 -0.35
CA LEU A 92 6.31 -21.52 0.57
C LEU A 92 5.56 -22.64 -0.17
N GLY A 93 4.80 -22.28 -1.18
CA GLY A 93 3.98 -23.25 -1.94
C GLY A 93 4.63 -23.78 -3.20
N GLY A 94 5.70 -23.13 -3.71
CA GLY A 94 6.33 -23.45 -4.98
C GLY A 94 5.49 -23.15 -6.23
N ALA A 95 4.23 -22.72 -6.03
CA ALA A 95 3.32 -22.38 -7.12
C ALA A 95 3.54 -20.94 -7.61
N PRO A 96 3.16 -20.59 -8.84
CA PRO A 96 3.09 -19.20 -9.27
C PRO A 96 2.19 -18.38 -8.35
N TRP A 97 2.50 -17.09 -8.20
CA TRP A 97 1.61 -16.17 -7.50
C TRP A 97 0.23 -16.12 -8.18
N PRO A 98 -0.85 -15.87 -7.42
CA PRO A 98 -2.16 -15.65 -8.02
C PRO A 98 -2.10 -14.54 -9.06
N ALA A 99 -2.81 -14.71 -10.18
CA ALA A 99 -2.88 -13.67 -11.20
C ALA A 99 -3.39 -12.35 -10.60
N MET A 100 -2.86 -11.22 -11.11
CA MET A 100 -3.31 -9.90 -10.67
C MET A 100 -4.79 -9.70 -11.04
N PRO A 101 -5.69 -9.48 -10.06
CA PRO A 101 -7.11 -9.27 -10.33
C PRO A 101 -7.36 -8.07 -11.25
N ALA A 102 -8.34 -8.19 -12.15
CA ALA A 102 -8.69 -7.11 -13.07
C ALA A 102 -9.00 -5.76 -12.38
N PRO A 103 -9.73 -5.72 -11.23
CA PRO A 103 -9.95 -4.47 -10.51
C PRO A 103 -8.66 -3.81 -10.01
N PHE A 104 -7.64 -4.60 -9.66
CA PHE A 104 -6.34 -4.09 -9.23
C PHE A 104 -5.61 -3.39 -10.37
N ARG A 105 -5.52 -4.08 -11.50
CA ARG A 105 -4.85 -3.56 -12.71
C ARG A 105 -5.52 -2.28 -13.19
N ALA A 106 -6.86 -2.27 -13.30
CA ALA A 106 -7.63 -1.11 -13.75
C ALA A 106 -7.38 0.10 -12.83
N LEU A 107 -7.51 -0.07 -11.51
CA LEU A 107 -7.28 1.02 -10.57
C LEU A 107 -5.87 1.59 -10.66
N ALA A 108 -4.85 0.71 -10.69
CA ALA A 108 -3.45 1.15 -10.74
C ALA A 108 -3.14 1.92 -12.03
N THR A 109 -3.62 1.45 -13.18
CA THR A 109 -3.43 2.11 -14.48
C THR A 109 -4.12 3.47 -14.52
N GLU A 110 -5.34 3.57 -14.04
CA GLU A 110 -6.09 4.82 -14.00
C GLU A 110 -5.46 5.83 -13.02
N ALA A 111 -5.04 5.37 -11.83
CA ALA A 111 -4.39 6.26 -10.85
C ALA A 111 -3.09 6.85 -11.40
N VAL A 112 -2.30 6.07 -12.13
CA VAL A 112 -1.07 6.53 -12.77
C VAL A 112 -1.35 7.56 -13.87
N ALA A 113 -2.37 7.31 -14.71
CA ALA A 113 -2.78 8.27 -15.73
C ALA A 113 -3.27 9.58 -15.10
N GLU A 114 -4.03 9.51 -13.99
CA GLU A 114 -4.51 10.66 -13.24
C GLU A 114 -3.36 11.47 -12.61
N ALA A 115 -2.23 10.80 -12.30
CA ALA A 115 -1.00 11.42 -11.81
C ALA A 115 -0.09 11.96 -12.94
N GLY A 116 -0.50 11.85 -14.20
CA GLY A 116 0.25 12.38 -15.34
C GLY A 116 1.33 11.44 -15.89
N TYR A 117 1.38 10.19 -15.45
CA TYR A 117 2.28 9.18 -16.02
C TYR A 117 1.58 8.38 -17.12
N ALA A 118 2.34 7.90 -18.09
CA ALA A 118 1.82 7.09 -19.20
C ALA A 118 2.47 5.71 -19.26
N GLY A 119 1.75 4.73 -19.84
CA GLY A 119 2.32 3.43 -20.19
C GLY A 119 2.59 2.50 -19.01
N PHE A 120 2.09 2.79 -17.81
CA PHE A 120 2.26 1.91 -16.64
C PHE A 120 1.39 0.65 -16.75
N VAL A 121 2.05 -0.48 -16.75
CA VAL A 121 1.40 -1.80 -16.69
C VAL A 121 2.04 -2.57 -15.53
N PRO A 122 1.38 -2.66 -14.37
CA PRO A 122 1.95 -3.37 -13.22
C PRO A 122 2.01 -4.87 -13.48
N ASP A 123 3.11 -5.49 -13.10
CA ASP A 123 3.32 -6.95 -13.13
C ASP A 123 3.45 -7.55 -11.72
N ALA A 124 3.53 -6.70 -10.70
CA ALA A 124 3.59 -7.09 -9.30
C ALA A 124 2.66 -6.22 -8.45
N CYS A 125 1.96 -6.86 -7.50
CA CYS A 125 1.24 -6.20 -6.44
C CYS A 125 1.57 -6.86 -5.11
N LEU A 126 2.28 -6.12 -4.23
CA LEU A 126 2.49 -6.49 -2.84
C LEU A 126 1.27 -6.04 -2.02
N ILE A 127 0.65 -6.98 -1.34
CA ILE A 127 -0.50 -6.74 -0.45
C ILE A 127 -0.02 -6.80 0.99
N ASN A 128 -0.15 -5.69 1.69
CA ASN A 128 0.27 -5.54 3.08
C ASN A 128 -0.95 -5.47 4.00
N ARG A 129 -0.96 -6.25 5.08
CA ARG A 129 -1.93 -6.15 6.16
C ARG A 129 -1.23 -5.63 7.40
N TYR A 130 -1.65 -4.43 7.84
CA TYR A 130 -1.21 -3.82 9.08
C TYR A 130 -2.27 -4.04 10.14
N GLU A 131 -1.87 -4.56 11.28
CA GLU A 131 -2.65 -4.59 12.53
C GLU A 131 -2.17 -3.47 13.46
N PRO A 132 -2.91 -3.10 14.51
CA PRO A 132 -2.47 -2.07 15.45
C PRO A 132 -1.04 -2.33 15.95
N GLY A 133 -0.19 -1.30 15.90
CA GLY A 133 1.24 -1.36 16.22
C GLY A 133 2.15 -1.78 15.08
N ALA A 134 1.64 -2.40 13.99
CA ALA A 134 2.45 -2.74 12.82
C ALA A 134 2.94 -1.49 12.09
N ARG A 135 4.20 -1.53 11.61
CA ARG A 135 4.86 -0.40 10.94
C ARG A 135 5.83 -0.88 9.87
N LEU A 136 6.12 0.02 8.92
CA LEU A 136 7.26 -0.10 8.00
C LEU A 136 8.21 1.08 8.23
N THR A 137 9.46 0.79 8.57
CA THR A 137 10.50 1.82 8.72
C THR A 137 10.83 2.44 7.38
N LEU A 138 11.48 3.61 7.38
CA LEU A 138 11.94 4.28 6.17
C LEU A 138 12.82 3.35 5.33
N HIS A 139 12.45 3.16 4.06
CA HIS A 139 13.12 2.34 3.07
C HIS A 139 12.94 2.94 1.68
N GLN A 140 13.63 2.41 0.71
CA GLN A 140 13.46 2.71 -0.71
C GLN A 140 13.03 1.43 -1.42
N ASP A 141 12.14 1.56 -2.39
CA ASP A 141 11.81 0.51 -3.34
C ASP A 141 12.83 0.58 -4.49
N ARG A 142 13.75 -0.36 -4.51
CA ARG A 142 14.90 -0.38 -5.44
C ARG A 142 15.24 -1.77 -5.99
N ASP A 143 14.34 -2.73 -5.78
CA ASP A 143 14.53 -4.10 -6.22
C ASP A 143 13.93 -4.34 -7.62
N GLU A 144 13.23 -3.33 -8.19
CA GLU A 144 12.65 -3.35 -9.53
C GLU A 144 13.72 -3.13 -10.61
N ARG A 145 13.49 -3.68 -11.82
CA ARG A 145 14.40 -3.52 -12.95
C ARG A 145 14.26 -2.17 -13.66
N ASP A 146 13.04 -1.65 -13.74
CA ASP A 146 12.74 -0.39 -14.43
C ASP A 146 12.37 0.71 -13.42
N MET A 147 13.37 1.51 -13.05
CA MET A 147 13.20 2.64 -12.12
C MET A 147 12.50 3.85 -12.75
N ALA A 148 12.24 3.85 -14.07
CA ALA A 148 11.47 4.91 -14.71
C ALA A 148 9.96 4.77 -14.44
N GLN A 149 9.51 3.59 -14.02
CA GLN A 149 8.10 3.34 -13.72
C GLN A 149 7.72 3.85 -12.33
N PRO A 150 6.54 4.48 -12.19
CA PRO A 150 6.06 4.92 -10.89
C PRO A 150 5.64 3.75 -9.99
N ILE A 151 5.43 4.07 -8.72
CA ILE A 151 4.81 3.18 -7.75
C ILE A 151 3.42 3.71 -7.41
N VAL A 152 2.46 2.80 -7.24
CA VAL A 152 1.08 3.12 -6.81
C VAL A 152 0.80 2.42 -5.50
N SER A 153 0.35 3.16 -4.49
CA SER A 153 0.05 2.63 -3.16
C SER A 153 -1.37 3.01 -2.75
N VAL A 154 -2.23 2.01 -2.63
CA VAL A 154 -3.66 2.17 -2.27
C VAL A 154 -3.87 1.85 -0.81
N SER A 155 -4.60 2.71 -0.08
CA SER A 155 -4.93 2.53 1.33
C SER A 155 -6.40 2.12 1.49
N LEU A 156 -6.66 1.02 2.18
CA LEU A 156 -8.01 0.53 2.49
C LEU A 156 -8.11 0.22 3.99
N GLY A 157 -9.18 0.64 4.63
CA GLY A 157 -9.42 0.37 6.05
C GLY A 157 -8.93 1.48 6.98
N LEU A 158 -8.32 1.12 8.11
CA LEU A 158 -7.88 2.06 9.12
C LEU A 158 -6.93 3.14 8.56
N PRO A 159 -7.05 4.39 9.00
CA PRO A 159 -6.14 5.46 8.59
C PRO A 159 -4.71 5.19 9.07
N ALA A 160 -3.74 5.67 8.31
CA ALA A 160 -2.33 5.51 8.64
C ALA A 160 -1.54 6.79 8.34
N THR A 161 -0.44 7.00 9.06
CA THR A 161 0.52 8.05 8.76
C THR A 161 1.60 7.48 7.83
N PHE A 162 1.56 7.92 6.58
CA PHE A 162 2.60 7.65 5.59
C PHE A 162 3.73 8.66 5.74
N LEU A 163 4.95 8.16 5.80
CA LEU A 163 6.16 8.95 5.85
C LEU A 163 6.73 9.05 4.43
N PHE A 164 6.93 10.26 3.93
CA PHE A 164 7.53 10.51 2.62
C PHE A 164 8.70 11.48 2.76
N GLY A 165 9.91 10.97 2.62
CA GLY A 165 11.17 11.69 2.77
C GLY A 165 11.80 12.06 1.44
N GLY A 166 13.08 12.40 1.49
CA GLY A 166 13.90 12.66 0.32
C GLY A 166 14.70 11.44 -0.15
N LEU A 167 15.69 11.70 -1.00
CA LEU A 167 16.56 10.66 -1.54
C LEU A 167 17.59 10.17 -0.53
N ARG A 168 17.90 10.96 0.50
CA ARG A 168 18.79 10.56 1.59
C ARG A 168 17.95 10.09 2.79
N ARG A 169 18.40 9.02 3.44
CA ARG A 169 17.72 8.48 4.63
C ARG A 169 17.65 9.47 5.79
N SER A 170 18.56 10.44 5.83
CA SER A 170 18.61 11.51 6.82
C SER A 170 17.64 12.66 6.56
N ASP A 171 17.03 12.71 5.37
CA ASP A 171 16.10 13.78 5.04
C ASP A 171 14.83 13.61 5.89
N ARG A 172 14.38 14.72 6.50
CA ARG A 172 13.20 14.70 7.37
C ARG A 172 11.95 14.37 6.55
N PRO A 173 11.23 13.27 6.86
CA PRO A 173 10.05 12.91 6.10
C PRO A 173 8.86 13.81 6.41
N ARG A 174 8.06 14.09 5.41
CA ARG A 174 6.70 14.62 5.57
C ARG A 174 5.80 13.53 6.13
N ARG A 175 4.89 13.92 7.00
CA ARG A 175 3.87 13.04 7.58
C ARG A 175 2.57 13.29 6.86
N ILE A 176 2.07 12.29 6.16
CA ILE A 176 0.85 12.37 5.34
C ILE A 176 -0.15 11.39 5.91
N ARG A 177 -1.27 11.90 6.41
CA ARG A 177 -2.37 11.05 6.84
C ARG A 177 -3.06 10.49 5.61
N LEU A 178 -3.16 9.18 5.51
CA LEU A 178 -3.89 8.45 4.48
C LEU A 178 -5.15 7.85 5.08
N GLU A 179 -6.26 8.05 4.40
CA GLU A 179 -7.58 7.53 4.76
C GLU A 179 -7.97 6.37 3.82
N HIS A 180 -9.10 5.75 4.13
CA HIS A 180 -9.68 4.71 3.28
C HIS A 180 -9.95 5.23 1.87
N GLY A 181 -9.42 4.54 0.87
CA GLY A 181 -9.57 4.90 -0.55
C GLY A 181 -8.54 5.90 -1.09
N ASP A 182 -7.62 6.42 -0.26
CA ASP A 182 -6.52 7.26 -0.74
C ASP A 182 -5.51 6.44 -1.55
N VAL A 183 -4.99 7.06 -2.61
CA VAL A 183 -3.94 6.45 -3.45
C VAL A 183 -2.75 7.40 -3.51
N VAL A 184 -1.57 6.91 -3.16
CA VAL A 184 -0.31 7.63 -3.33
C VAL A 184 0.39 7.13 -4.58
N ILE A 185 0.86 8.03 -5.42
CA ILE A 185 1.69 7.73 -6.59
C ILE A 185 2.98 8.51 -6.45
N TRP A 186 4.13 7.85 -6.72
CA TRP A 186 5.41 8.53 -6.81
C TRP A 186 6.31 7.88 -7.86
N GLY A 187 7.08 8.72 -8.54
CA GLY A 187 7.96 8.32 -9.65
C GLY A 187 8.92 9.44 -10.03
N ALA A 188 9.52 9.37 -11.21
CA ALA A 188 10.43 10.38 -11.73
C ALA A 188 11.49 10.80 -10.67
N ALA A 189 11.61 12.08 -10.33
CA ALA A 189 12.59 12.60 -9.37
C ALA A 189 12.45 11.98 -7.97
N THR A 190 11.23 11.55 -7.59
CA THR A 190 10.95 10.97 -6.27
C THR A 190 10.88 9.45 -6.25
N ARG A 191 11.17 8.77 -7.38
CA ARG A 191 11.04 7.29 -7.48
C ARG A 191 11.80 6.55 -6.38
N LEU A 192 12.95 7.05 -5.99
CA LEU A 192 13.79 6.50 -4.92
C LEU A 192 13.66 7.27 -3.59
N ALA A 193 12.59 8.02 -3.38
CA ALA A 193 12.35 8.67 -2.10
C ALA A 193 12.21 7.64 -0.97
N HIS A 194 12.84 7.91 0.17
CA HIS A 194 12.65 7.10 1.38
C HIS A 194 11.22 7.28 1.89
N HIS A 195 10.55 6.18 2.10
CA HIS A 195 9.17 6.19 2.59
C HIS A 195 8.93 5.10 3.63
N GLY A 196 7.81 5.22 4.36
CA GLY A 196 7.48 4.28 5.41
C GLY A 196 6.06 4.50 5.92
N VAL A 197 5.66 3.71 6.91
CA VAL A 197 4.37 3.83 7.60
C VAL A 197 4.62 3.77 9.10
N GLU A 198 4.14 4.76 9.84
CA GLU A 198 4.19 4.75 11.29
C GLU A 198 3.39 3.59 11.89
N ALA A 199 3.62 3.32 13.17
CA ALA A 199 2.84 2.31 13.88
C ALA A 199 1.35 2.61 13.73
N LEU A 200 0.59 1.63 13.18
CA LEU A 200 -0.84 1.77 12.99
C LEU A 200 -1.54 1.98 14.35
N GLY A 201 -2.36 3.01 14.44
CA GLY A 201 -3.23 3.23 15.57
C GLY A 201 -4.30 2.14 15.71
N ASP A 202 -4.84 1.99 16.91
CA ASP A 202 -5.98 1.11 17.13
C ASP A 202 -7.27 1.77 16.65
N GLY A 203 -8.23 0.96 16.21
CA GLY A 203 -9.51 1.41 15.70
C GLY A 203 -10.32 0.29 15.08
N LEU A 204 -11.50 0.64 14.59
CA LEU A 204 -12.40 -0.27 13.90
C LEU A 204 -12.92 0.41 12.64
N HIS A 205 -12.65 -0.17 11.46
CA HIS A 205 -13.16 0.31 10.19
C HIS A 205 -14.26 -0.64 9.67
N PRO A 206 -15.41 -0.12 9.18
CA PRO A 206 -16.54 -0.97 8.77
C PRO A 206 -16.17 -2.05 7.75
N ALA A 207 -15.29 -1.72 6.79
CA ALA A 207 -14.94 -2.63 5.70
C ALA A 207 -13.80 -3.61 6.02
N THR A 208 -12.92 -3.30 6.98
CA THR A 208 -11.69 -4.09 7.22
C THR A 208 -11.51 -4.53 8.68
N GLY A 209 -12.40 -4.12 9.58
CA GLY A 209 -12.23 -4.38 11.01
C GLY A 209 -11.03 -3.62 11.59
N ARG A 210 -10.22 -4.29 12.38
CA ARG A 210 -9.07 -3.70 13.09
C ARG A 210 -7.79 -3.72 12.24
N CYS A 211 -7.89 -3.52 10.93
CA CYS A 211 -6.68 -3.51 10.10
C CYS A 211 -6.73 -2.48 8.97
N ARG A 212 -5.56 -2.19 8.45
CA ARG A 212 -5.35 -1.50 7.18
C ARG A 212 -4.81 -2.49 6.16
N ILE A 213 -5.40 -2.52 4.98
CA ILE A 213 -4.87 -3.19 3.81
C ILE A 213 -4.21 -2.14 2.90
N ASN A 214 -3.03 -2.45 2.42
CA ASN A 214 -2.34 -1.61 1.46
C ASN A 214 -1.98 -2.44 0.22
N LEU A 215 -2.28 -1.93 -0.96
CA LEU A 215 -1.92 -2.53 -2.24
C LEU A 215 -0.82 -1.69 -2.86
N THR A 216 0.36 -2.26 -3.07
CA THR A 216 1.48 -1.55 -3.71
C THR A 216 1.80 -2.18 -5.05
N PHE A 217 1.52 -1.44 -6.13
CA PHE A 217 1.71 -1.88 -7.52
C PHE A 217 3.03 -1.37 -8.07
N ARG A 218 3.72 -2.24 -8.81
CA ARG A 218 5.02 -1.96 -9.42
C ARG A 218 5.13 -2.65 -10.78
N ARG A 219 6.00 -2.10 -11.63
CA ARG A 219 6.58 -2.80 -12.75
C ARG A 219 7.94 -3.31 -12.31
N ALA A 220 8.02 -4.60 -11.97
CA ALA A 220 9.18 -5.18 -11.30
C ALA A 220 10.15 -5.90 -12.22
N GLY A 221 9.66 -6.42 -13.38
CA GLY A 221 10.45 -7.20 -14.34
C GLY A 221 10.66 -6.58 -15.71
#